data_58780aa03ac8bdecf99273ce38d4635f
#
_entry.id   58780aa03ac8bdecf99273ce38d4635f
#
_cell.length_a   1.000
_cell.length_b   1.000
_cell.length_c   1.000
_cell.angle_alpha   90.00
_cell.angle_beta   90.00
_cell.angle_gamma   90.00
#
_symmetry.space_group_name_H-M   'P 1'
#
loop_
_entity.id
_entity.type
_entity.pdbx_description
1 polymer ?
#
loop_
_entity_poly.entity_id
_entity_poly.type
_entity_poly.pdbx_seq_one_letter_code
_entity_poly.pdbx_strand_id
1 'polypeptide(L)'
;MKKCFVRLLSVLLTVALTLSLAGCSSSNTEVTAKGYPADENTTWGELFEHFDKEGFDVLPSEIQEQLKADLLSDDIWEEPDIQASTPVYSENTTEEEKKKVEEQLEQSVRSSSMEFFYNENESPEDFSMEDSTMLMFSLLAAPSLDEPVIEYMVSFASTNPCPAATIIVTLQDKETGNYLACNSTSKLEDHTNGSGKTYSIGGLTDVFVDLQTGHEYKVQAIAIAVPPEGYLLTAPLYAGAELTAK
;
A
#
# COMPACT_ATOMS: atom_id res chain seq x y z
N MET A 1 -20.87 14.12 -13.88
CA MET A 1 -19.47 13.66 -13.84
C MET A 1 -19.06 13.10 -12.48
N LYS A 2 -19.16 13.82 -11.34
CA LYS A 2 -18.78 13.29 -10.00
C LYS A 2 -19.39 11.91 -9.62
N LYS A 3 -20.64 11.64 -9.97
CA LYS A 3 -21.31 10.36 -9.62
C LYS A 3 -20.81 9.14 -10.42
N CYS A 4 -20.28 9.34 -11.64
CA CYS A 4 -19.70 8.27 -12.44
C CYS A 4 -18.30 7.89 -11.93
N PHE A 5 -17.53 8.90 -11.50
CA PHE A 5 -16.17 8.74 -10.97
C PHE A 5 -16.15 7.93 -9.66
N VAL A 6 -17.06 8.26 -8.72
CA VAL A 6 -17.20 7.52 -7.45
C VAL A 6 -17.61 6.07 -7.68
N ARG A 7 -18.45 5.79 -8.69
CA ARG A 7 -18.82 4.40 -9.03
C ARG A 7 -17.69 3.62 -9.68
N LEU A 8 -16.86 4.26 -10.50
CA LEU A 8 -15.68 3.62 -11.10
C LEU A 8 -14.64 3.28 -10.02
N LEU A 9 -14.40 4.21 -9.10
CA LEU A 9 -13.48 4.02 -7.97
C LEU A 9 -13.93 2.88 -7.06
N SER A 10 -15.22 2.81 -6.75
CA SER A 10 -15.79 1.75 -5.90
C SER A 10 -15.72 0.37 -6.57
N VAL A 11 -15.93 0.27 -7.87
CA VAL A 11 -15.82 -1.00 -8.61
C VAL A 11 -14.39 -1.47 -8.72
N LEU A 12 -13.43 -0.58 -8.98
CA LEU A 12 -12.00 -0.92 -9.01
C LEU A 12 -11.47 -1.36 -7.64
N LEU A 13 -11.88 -0.67 -6.57
CA LEU A 13 -11.50 -1.04 -5.21
C LEU A 13 -12.09 -2.40 -4.81
N THR A 14 -13.33 -2.69 -5.20
CA THR A 14 -14.00 -3.97 -4.92
C THR A 14 -13.36 -5.13 -5.70
N VAL A 15 -12.95 -4.89 -6.95
CA VAL A 15 -12.26 -5.90 -7.78
C VAL A 15 -10.85 -6.17 -7.24
N ALA A 16 -10.11 -5.15 -6.80
CA ALA A 16 -8.81 -5.32 -6.17
C ALA A 16 -8.92 -6.15 -4.87
N LEU A 17 -9.93 -5.89 -4.05
CA LEU A 17 -10.17 -6.62 -2.79
C LEU A 17 -10.55 -8.10 -3.02
N THR A 18 -11.26 -8.43 -4.08
CA THR A 18 -11.69 -9.82 -4.34
C THR A 18 -10.63 -10.66 -5.05
N LEU A 19 -9.74 -10.05 -5.83
CA LEU A 19 -8.67 -10.76 -6.56
C LEU A 19 -7.43 -11.00 -5.68
N SER A 20 -7.13 -10.14 -4.71
CA SER A 20 -6.00 -10.32 -3.79
C SER A 20 -6.16 -11.51 -2.83
N LEU A 21 -7.37 -11.99 -2.57
CA LEU A 21 -7.62 -13.17 -1.73
C LEU A 21 -7.28 -14.51 -2.42
N ALA A 22 -7.10 -14.55 -3.74
CA ALA A 22 -6.90 -15.78 -4.48
C ALA A 22 -5.43 -16.14 -4.74
N GLY A 23 -4.47 -15.28 -4.43
CA GLY A 23 -3.06 -15.46 -4.81
C GLY A 23 -2.01 -15.09 -3.76
N CYS A 24 -2.39 -14.66 -2.56
CA CYS A 24 -1.44 -14.27 -1.53
C CYS A 24 -0.97 -15.49 -0.73
N SER A 25 0.31 -15.82 -0.83
CA SER A 25 0.99 -16.53 0.25
C SER A 25 1.14 -15.54 1.40
N SER A 26 0.36 -15.69 2.47
CA SER A 26 0.62 -14.93 3.70
C SER A 26 1.96 -15.39 4.26
N SER A 27 2.92 -14.49 4.33
CA SER A 27 4.15 -14.66 5.09
C SER A 27 3.97 -13.89 6.40
N ASN A 28 4.43 -14.45 7.52
CA ASN A 28 4.46 -13.70 8.77
C ASN A 28 5.77 -12.94 8.81
N THR A 29 5.71 -11.62 8.85
CA THR A 29 6.90 -10.78 8.97
C THR A 29 7.28 -10.64 10.45
N GLU A 30 8.36 -11.30 10.86
CA GLU A 30 8.92 -11.18 12.20
C GLU A 30 9.54 -9.79 12.40
N VAL A 31 9.27 -9.17 13.55
CA VAL A 31 9.90 -7.91 13.93
C VAL A 31 11.28 -8.12 14.52
N THR A 32 12.23 -7.23 14.24
CA THR A 32 13.57 -7.30 14.79
C THR A 32 13.64 -6.66 16.18
N ALA A 33 14.21 -7.36 17.16
CA ALA A 33 14.26 -6.91 18.55
C ALA A 33 15.01 -5.57 18.77
N LYS A 34 15.87 -5.15 17.84
CA LYS A 34 16.62 -3.88 17.94
C LYS A 34 16.07 -2.79 17.05
N GLY A 35 15.39 -3.16 15.97
CA GLY A 35 14.94 -2.22 14.96
C GLY A 35 16.07 -1.42 14.29
N TYR A 36 15.69 -0.59 13.33
CA TYR A 36 16.55 0.37 12.65
C TYR A 36 16.24 1.79 13.17
N PRO A 37 17.20 2.49 13.80
CA PRO A 37 16.98 3.86 14.24
C PRO A 37 17.01 4.79 13.04
N ALA A 38 15.87 5.37 12.70
CA ALA A 38 15.77 6.36 11.64
C ALA A 38 15.88 7.79 12.20
N ASP A 39 16.37 8.70 11.38
CA ASP A 39 16.39 10.14 11.63
C ASP A 39 15.75 10.92 10.46
N GLU A 40 15.74 12.23 10.56
CA GLU A 40 15.15 13.13 9.54
C GLU A 40 15.78 13.04 8.13
N ASN A 41 16.94 12.42 8.00
CA ASN A 41 17.63 12.23 6.74
C ASN A 41 17.54 10.79 6.21
N THR A 42 16.94 9.89 6.96
CA THR A 42 16.80 8.49 6.56
C THR A 42 15.87 8.36 5.36
N THR A 43 16.30 7.62 4.35
CA THR A 43 15.52 7.37 3.12
C THR A 43 14.81 6.03 3.15
N TRP A 44 13.79 5.89 2.31
CA TRP A 44 13.14 4.59 2.07
C TRP A 44 14.14 3.56 1.54
N GLY A 45 15.10 3.98 0.72
CA GLY A 45 16.14 3.12 0.17
C GLY A 45 17.07 2.56 1.25
N GLU A 46 17.53 3.39 2.19
CA GLU A 46 18.36 2.95 3.31
C GLU A 46 17.64 1.96 4.21
N LEU A 47 16.37 2.24 4.51
CA LEU A 47 15.55 1.35 5.32
C LEU A 47 15.32 0.00 4.62
N PHE A 48 14.96 0.01 3.35
CA PHE A 48 14.73 -1.21 2.59
C PHE A 48 16.01 -2.04 2.43
N GLU A 49 17.13 -1.40 2.07
CA GLU A 49 18.43 -2.09 1.96
C GLU A 49 18.89 -2.70 3.30
N HIS A 50 18.54 -2.08 4.44
CA HIS A 50 18.85 -2.64 5.75
C HIS A 50 18.09 -3.93 6.04
N PHE A 51 16.78 -3.99 5.73
CA PHE A 51 15.95 -5.15 6.04
C PHE A 51 16.00 -6.23 4.96
N ASP A 52 16.08 -5.86 3.69
CA ASP A 52 16.09 -6.77 2.53
C ASP A 52 17.01 -6.26 1.44
N LYS A 53 18.32 -6.41 1.67
CA LYS A 53 19.32 -6.00 0.69
C LYS A 53 19.21 -6.75 -0.64
N GLU A 54 18.90 -8.05 -0.60
CA GLU A 54 18.78 -8.86 -1.83
C GLU A 54 17.57 -8.40 -2.66
N GLY A 55 16.45 -8.11 -1.99
CA GLY A 55 15.26 -7.54 -2.61
C GLY A 55 15.53 -6.16 -3.20
N PHE A 56 16.29 -5.31 -2.48
CA PHE A 56 16.69 -4.00 -2.98
C PHE A 56 17.59 -4.07 -4.21
N ASP A 57 18.61 -4.96 -4.20
CA ASP A 57 19.61 -5.07 -5.27
C ASP A 57 19.01 -5.57 -6.61
N VAL A 58 17.85 -6.24 -6.59
CA VAL A 58 17.17 -6.73 -7.81
C VAL A 58 16.14 -5.77 -8.39
N LEU A 59 15.86 -4.65 -7.72
CA LEU A 59 14.95 -3.62 -8.23
C LEU A 59 15.50 -2.95 -9.49
N PRO A 60 14.64 -2.45 -10.40
CA PRO A 60 15.05 -1.54 -11.46
C PRO A 60 15.81 -0.34 -10.92
N SER A 61 16.85 0.12 -11.64
CA SER A 61 17.72 1.24 -11.23
C SER A 61 16.92 2.51 -10.92
N GLU A 62 15.91 2.77 -11.72
CA GLU A 62 15.03 3.94 -11.57
C GLU A 62 14.29 3.92 -10.22
N ILE A 63 13.82 2.74 -9.79
CA ILE A 63 13.15 2.56 -8.48
C ILE A 63 14.18 2.71 -7.35
N GLN A 64 15.39 2.12 -7.49
CA GLN A 64 16.45 2.25 -6.48
C GLN A 64 16.85 3.71 -6.27
N GLU A 65 17.04 4.47 -7.37
CA GLU A 65 17.39 5.89 -7.31
C GLU A 65 16.28 6.72 -6.63
N GLN A 66 15.04 6.44 -6.95
CA GLN A 66 13.91 7.13 -6.36
C GLN A 66 13.77 6.84 -4.86
N LEU A 67 13.89 5.57 -4.44
CA LEU A 67 13.88 5.18 -3.03
C LEU A 67 15.03 5.83 -2.23
N LYS A 68 16.22 5.99 -2.83
CA LYS A 68 17.38 6.65 -2.20
C LYS A 68 17.22 8.16 -2.09
N ALA A 69 16.41 8.78 -2.93
CA ALA A 69 16.13 10.20 -2.91
C ALA A 69 14.96 10.57 -1.98
N ASP A 70 14.11 9.61 -1.66
CA ASP A 70 12.85 9.83 -0.96
C ASP A 70 13.00 9.61 0.55
N LEU A 71 12.77 10.67 1.32
CA LEU A 71 12.92 10.65 2.77
C LEU A 71 11.73 9.94 3.44
N LEU A 72 12.00 9.26 4.55
CA LEU A 72 10.97 8.82 5.47
C LEU A 72 10.35 10.05 6.13
N SER A 73 9.16 10.47 5.71
CA SER A 73 8.47 11.65 6.25
C SER A 73 7.23 11.27 7.02
N ASP A 74 6.96 11.99 8.10
CA ASP A 74 5.74 11.83 8.89
C ASP A 74 4.56 12.63 8.32
N ASP A 75 4.83 13.62 7.45
CA ASP A 75 3.85 14.63 7.02
C ASP A 75 3.10 14.27 5.72
N ILE A 76 3.34 13.08 5.14
CA ILE A 76 2.84 12.72 3.79
C ILE A 76 1.40 12.19 3.81
N TRP A 77 0.82 12.03 4.99
CA TRP A 77 -0.47 11.36 5.15
C TRP A 77 -1.61 12.36 5.25
N GLU A 78 -2.34 12.59 4.17
CA GLU A 78 -3.68 13.14 4.27
C GLU A 78 -4.64 12.03 4.72
N GLU A 79 -5.39 12.24 5.80
CA GLU A 79 -6.44 11.31 6.22
C GLU A 79 -7.48 11.17 5.10
N PRO A 80 -7.61 10.02 4.45
CA PRO A 80 -8.58 9.86 3.40
C PRO A 80 -9.97 9.62 4.00
N ASP A 81 -10.93 10.40 3.55
CA ASP A 81 -12.35 10.24 3.84
C ASP A 81 -12.92 9.05 3.01
N ILE A 82 -12.44 7.83 3.26
CA ILE A 82 -12.95 6.62 2.63
C ILE A 82 -13.82 5.88 3.62
N GLN A 83 -15.13 5.93 3.42
CA GLN A 83 -16.09 5.10 4.14
C GLN A 83 -15.75 3.63 3.97
N ALA A 84 -15.63 2.92 5.07
CA ALA A 84 -15.42 1.48 5.08
C ALA A 84 -16.47 0.78 4.21
N SER A 85 -16.02 -0.06 3.27
CA SER A 85 -16.91 -0.92 2.52
C SER A 85 -17.53 -1.94 3.48
N THR A 86 -18.83 -2.18 3.37
CA THR A 86 -19.51 -3.23 4.13
C THR A 86 -18.89 -4.57 3.77
N PRO A 87 -18.46 -5.38 4.76
CA PRO A 87 -17.87 -6.68 4.48
C PRO A 87 -18.87 -7.60 3.78
N VAL A 88 -18.40 -8.39 2.84
CA VAL A 88 -19.22 -9.42 2.17
C VAL A 88 -18.88 -10.77 2.78
N TYR A 89 -19.86 -11.39 3.40
CA TYR A 89 -19.70 -12.68 4.07
C TYR A 89 -20.11 -13.85 3.16
N SER A 90 -19.41 -14.97 3.31
CA SER A 90 -19.84 -16.22 2.69
C SER A 90 -21.12 -16.78 3.37
N GLU A 91 -21.87 -17.63 2.67
CA GLU A 91 -23.08 -18.26 3.22
C GLU A 91 -22.82 -19.11 4.48
N ASN A 92 -21.55 -19.55 4.66
CA ASN A 92 -21.14 -20.39 5.79
C ASN A 92 -20.55 -19.60 6.97
N THR A 93 -20.44 -18.27 6.88
CA THR A 93 -19.87 -17.43 7.94
C THR A 93 -20.85 -17.36 9.12
N THR A 94 -20.39 -17.77 10.30
CA THR A 94 -21.18 -17.73 11.53
C THR A 94 -21.41 -16.30 12.01
N GLU A 95 -22.44 -16.07 12.83
CA GLU A 95 -22.71 -14.74 13.42
C GLU A 95 -21.57 -14.27 14.36
N GLU A 96 -20.88 -15.20 15.01
CA GLU A 96 -19.72 -14.90 15.86
C GLU A 96 -18.52 -14.42 15.01
N GLU A 97 -18.24 -15.10 13.89
CA GLU A 97 -17.21 -14.67 12.95
C GLU A 97 -17.53 -13.31 12.32
N LYS A 98 -18.78 -13.07 11.94
CA LYS A 98 -19.21 -11.76 11.43
C LYS A 98 -18.97 -10.65 12.43
N LYS A 99 -19.38 -10.87 13.68
CA LYS A 99 -19.19 -9.90 14.77
C LYS A 99 -17.70 -9.61 15.00
N LYS A 100 -16.85 -10.65 14.99
CA LYS A 100 -15.39 -10.49 15.13
C LYS A 100 -14.80 -9.66 13.99
N VAL A 101 -15.20 -9.92 12.74
CA VAL A 101 -14.77 -9.14 11.58
C VAL A 101 -15.24 -7.69 11.68
N GLU A 102 -16.47 -7.44 12.11
CA GLU A 102 -17.00 -6.08 12.30
C GLU A 102 -16.23 -5.34 13.40
N GLU A 103 -15.97 -5.96 14.55
CA GLU A 103 -15.16 -5.39 15.63
C GLU A 103 -13.72 -5.08 15.20
N GLN A 104 -13.12 -5.93 14.36
CA GLN A 104 -11.78 -5.70 13.81
C GLN A 104 -11.80 -4.56 12.79
N LEU A 105 -12.81 -4.49 11.93
CA LEU A 105 -12.97 -3.40 10.96
C LEU A 105 -13.21 -2.04 11.62
N GLU A 106 -13.93 -2.00 12.75
CA GLU A 106 -14.09 -0.76 13.52
C GLU A 106 -12.77 -0.19 14.05
N GLN A 107 -11.76 -1.04 14.21
CA GLN A 107 -10.42 -0.67 14.69
C GLN A 107 -9.41 -0.56 13.54
N SER A 108 -9.82 -0.84 12.32
CA SER A 108 -8.95 -0.74 11.15
C SER A 108 -8.78 0.71 10.72
N VAL A 109 -7.58 1.01 10.23
CA VAL A 109 -7.26 2.29 9.59
C VAL A 109 -7.07 2.05 8.10
N ARG A 110 -7.65 2.91 7.30
CA ARG A 110 -7.48 2.94 5.85
C ARG A 110 -6.84 4.25 5.42
N SER A 111 -5.92 4.14 4.49
CA SER A 111 -5.28 5.27 3.86
C SER A 111 -5.14 5.01 2.37
N SER A 112 -5.21 6.03 1.55
CA SER A 112 -5.02 5.89 0.10
C SER A 112 -4.42 7.14 -0.51
N SER A 113 -3.72 6.96 -1.63
CA SER A 113 -3.22 8.03 -2.47
C SER A 113 -3.49 7.76 -3.94
N MET A 114 -3.41 8.81 -4.75
CA MET A 114 -3.64 8.75 -6.19
C MET A 114 -2.64 9.67 -6.88
N GLU A 115 -1.95 9.11 -7.89
CA GLU A 115 -0.97 9.81 -8.70
C GLU A 115 -1.18 9.51 -10.18
N PHE A 116 -0.41 10.15 -11.06
CA PHE A 116 -0.57 10.04 -12.49
C PHE A 116 0.76 9.85 -13.21
N PHE A 117 0.72 9.09 -14.31
CA PHE A 117 1.71 9.25 -15.35
C PHE A 117 1.24 10.35 -16.31
N TYR A 118 2.09 11.31 -16.59
CA TYR A 118 1.82 12.38 -17.55
C TYR A 118 2.90 12.41 -18.64
N ASN A 119 2.51 12.87 -19.83
CA ASN A 119 3.45 12.97 -20.94
C ASN A 119 4.47 14.08 -20.68
N GLU A 120 5.77 13.77 -20.75
CA GLU A 120 6.86 14.71 -20.50
C GLU A 120 6.90 15.91 -21.47
N ASN A 121 6.27 15.78 -22.64
CA ASN A 121 6.20 16.82 -23.65
C ASN A 121 4.93 17.70 -23.56
N GLU A 122 4.03 17.41 -22.63
CA GLU A 122 2.83 18.23 -22.39
C GLU A 122 3.13 19.32 -21.36
N SER A 123 2.58 20.51 -21.62
CA SER A 123 2.59 21.56 -20.59
C SER A 123 1.70 21.15 -19.43
N PRO A 124 2.07 21.43 -18.16
CA PRO A 124 1.17 21.22 -17.02
C PRO A 124 -0.21 21.89 -17.17
N GLU A 125 -0.32 22.92 -18.01
CA GLU A 125 -1.58 23.60 -18.32
C GLU A 125 -2.45 22.80 -19.30
N ASP A 126 -1.87 21.91 -20.09
CA ASP A 126 -2.53 21.05 -21.08
C ASP A 126 -2.86 19.65 -20.53
N PHE A 127 -2.53 19.39 -19.25
CA PHE A 127 -2.75 18.11 -18.60
C PHE A 127 -4.23 17.70 -18.65
N SER A 128 -4.51 16.57 -19.31
CA SER A 128 -5.84 15.97 -19.41
C SER A 128 -5.90 14.68 -18.60
N MET A 129 -6.77 14.65 -17.59
CA MET A 129 -7.03 13.41 -16.82
C MET A 129 -7.63 12.29 -17.70
N GLU A 130 -8.20 12.60 -18.87
CA GLU A 130 -8.80 11.60 -19.76
C GLU A 130 -7.73 10.81 -20.52
N ASP A 131 -6.56 11.41 -20.77
CA ASP A 131 -5.45 10.83 -21.52
C ASP A 131 -4.31 10.33 -20.62
N SER A 132 -4.37 10.60 -19.31
CA SER A 132 -3.36 10.20 -18.35
C SER A 132 -3.62 8.80 -17.78
N THR A 133 -2.55 8.10 -17.37
CA THR A 133 -2.66 6.88 -16.57
C THR A 133 -2.78 7.25 -15.11
N MET A 134 -3.91 6.94 -14.51
CA MET A 134 -4.14 7.13 -13.09
C MET A 134 -3.60 5.91 -12.33
N LEU A 135 -2.85 6.18 -11.27
CA LEU A 135 -2.34 5.22 -10.30
C LEU A 135 -3.10 5.37 -9.00
N MET A 136 -3.47 4.28 -8.39
CA MET A 136 -4.17 4.23 -7.10
C MET A 136 -3.42 3.31 -6.16
N PHE A 137 -3.26 3.74 -4.92
CA PHE A 137 -2.63 2.98 -3.87
C PHE A 137 -3.45 3.06 -2.60
N SER A 138 -3.59 1.95 -1.88
CA SER A 138 -4.31 1.93 -0.61
C SER A 138 -3.68 0.97 0.38
N LEU A 139 -3.73 1.33 1.65
CA LEU A 139 -3.39 0.52 2.80
C LEU A 139 -4.64 0.32 3.65
N LEU A 140 -4.88 -0.90 4.08
CA LEU A 140 -5.76 -1.25 5.18
C LEU A 140 -4.90 -1.94 6.24
N ALA A 141 -4.91 -1.45 7.47
CA ALA A 141 -4.24 -2.09 8.58
C ALA A 141 -5.19 -2.21 9.79
N ALA A 142 -5.11 -3.30 10.52
CA ALA A 142 -5.95 -3.57 11.69
C ALA A 142 -5.15 -4.33 12.76
N PRO A 143 -5.33 -3.99 14.05
CA PRO A 143 -4.82 -4.83 15.13
C PRO A 143 -5.67 -6.09 15.23
N SER A 144 -5.05 -7.22 15.56
CA SER A 144 -5.80 -8.41 15.94
C SER A 144 -6.54 -8.19 17.26
N LEU A 145 -7.67 -8.88 17.44
CA LEU A 145 -8.45 -8.81 18.69
C LEU A 145 -7.90 -9.71 19.80
N ASP A 146 -7.15 -10.73 19.43
CA ASP A 146 -6.77 -11.83 20.32
C ASP A 146 -5.24 -11.92 20.56
N GLU A 147 -4.44 -11.36 19.69
CA GLU A 147 -2.98 -11.50 19.69
C GLU A 147 -2.30 -10.14 19.43
N PRO A 148 -1.07 -9.90 19.94
CA PRO A 148 -0.34 -8.68 19.69
C PRO A 148 0.28 -8.68 18.29
N VAL A 149 -0.57 -8.64 17.28
CA VAL A 149 -0.19 -8.60 15.86
C VAL A 149 -0.96 -7.50 15.15
N ILE A 150 -0.41 -7.00 14.05
CA ILE A 150 -1.06 -6.06 13.14
C ILE A 150 -1.13 -6.70 11.76
N GLU A 151 -2.34 -6.94 11.29
CA GLU A 151 -2.63 -7.40 9.94
C GLU A 151 -2.70 -6.22 8.99
N TYR A 152 -2.15 -6.36 7.78
CA TYR A 152 -2.24 -5.31 6.78
C TYR A 152 -2.44 -5.86 5.38
N MET A 153 -3.06 -5.04 4.55
CA MET A 153 -3.19 -5.26 3.12
C MET A 153 -2.92 -3.96 2.39
N VAL A 154 -2.03 -4.00 1.42
CA VAL A 154 -1.81 -2.92 0.47
C VAL A 154 -2.26 -3.35 -0.92
N SER A 155 -2.80 -2.43 -1.67
CA SER A 155 -3.15 -2.65 -3.06
C SER A 155 -2.72 -1.46 -3.93
N PHE A 156 -2.21 -1.80 -5.11
CA PHE A 156 -1.84 -0.87 -6.17
C PHE A 156 -2.65 -1.20 -7.42
N ALA A 157 -3.14 -0.21 -8.09
CA ALA A 157 -3.80 -0.37 -9.39
C ALA A 157 -3.49 0.80 -10.32
N SER A 158 -3.40 0.52 -11.62
CA SER A 158 -3.27 1.54 -12.67
C SER A 158 -4.39 1.42 -13.69
N THR A 159 -4.79 2.52 -14.33
CA THR A 159 -5.85 2.49 -15.35
C THR A 159 -5.38 2.00 -16.71
N ASN A 160 -4.07 1.92 -16.93
CA ASN A 160 -3.42 1.31 -18.09
C ASN A 160 -2.26 0.42 -17.62
N PRO A 161 -1.71 -0.46 -18.45
CA PRO A 161 -0.58 -1.31 -18.09
C PRO A 161 0.61 -0.48 -17.55
N CYS A 162 1.14 -0.89 -16.40
CA CYS A 162 2.30 -0.29 -15.78
C CYS A 162 3.51 -1.21 -15.99
N PRO A 163 4.65 -0.72 -16.53
CA PRO A 163 5.82 -1.55 -16.84
C PRO A 163 6.40 -2.25 -15.60
N ALA A 164 6.47 -1.56 -14.48
CA ALA A 164 6.88 -2.11 -13.20
C ALA A 164 6.36 -1.23 -12.06
N ALA A 165 6.17 -1.83 -10.89
CA ALA A 165 5.99 -1.10 -9.65
C ALA A 165 6.53 -1.93 -8.48
N THR A 166 6.95 -1.24 -7.43
CA THR A 166 7.39 -1.85 -6.17
C THR A 166 6.60 -1.24 -5.03
N ILE A 167 6.06 -2.10 -4.19
CA ILE A 167 5.36 -1.75 -2.95
C ILE A 167 6.27 -2.13 -1.80
N ILE A 168 6.48 -1.21 -0.86
CA ILE A 168 7.22 -1.45 0.37
C ILE A 168 6.32 -1.08 1.54
N VAL A 169 6.28 -1.93 2.56
CA VAL A 169 5.52 -1.71 3.80
C VAL A 169 6.47 -1.83 4.98
N THR A 170 6.42 -0.87 5.88
CA THR A 170 7.28 -0.81 7.07
C THR A 170 6.45 -0.72 8.34
N LEU A 171 7.04 -1.16 9.45
CA LEU A 171 6.49 -1.04 10.79
C LEU A 171 7.45 -0.24 11.66
N GLN A 172 6.98 0.86 12.25
CA GLN A 172 7.71 1.66 13.21
C GLN A 172 7.05 1.56 14.59
N ASP A 173 7.84 1.34 15.64
CA ASP A 173 7.41 1.50 17.03
C ASP A 173 7.49 2.99 17.39
N LYS A 174 6.37 3.60 17.72
CA LYS A 174 6.28 5.03 18.04
C LYS A 174 6.90 5.39 19.39
N GLU A 175 7.03 4.45 20.32
CA GLU A 175 7.66 4.70 21.62
C GLU A 175 9.17 4.82 21.52
N THR A 176 9.78 3.99 20.65
CA THR A 176 11.24 4.00 20.45
C THR A 176 11.69 4.81 19.24
N GLY A 177 10.78 5.08 18.29
CA GLY A 177 11.06 5.67 16.99
C GLY A 177 11.74 4.72 16.00
N ASN A 178 12.01 3.46 16.38
CA ASN A 178 12.72 2.50 15.55
C ASN A 178 11.78 1.80 14.55
N TYR A 179 12.27 1.59 13.34
CA TYR A 179 11.63 0.69 12.39
C TYR A 179 11.97 -0.75 12.73
N LEU A 180 10.95 -1.58 12.86
CA LEU A 180 11.08 -2.96 13.34
C LEU A 180 11.04 -3.98 12.21
N ALA A 181 10.39 -3.66 11.12
CA ALA A 181 10.21 -4.55 9.97
C ALA A 181 10.03 -3.77 8.67
N CYS A 182 10.39 -4.43 7.57
CA CYS A 182 10.14 -3.96 6.21
C CYS A 182 9.79 -5.17 5.35
N ASN A 183 8.72 -5.06 4.56
CA ASN A 183 8.31 -6.08 3.60
C ASN A 183 8.05 -5.46 2.25
N SER A 184 8.20 -6.21 1.16
CA SER A 184 8.07 -5.68 -0.18
C SER A 184 7.48 -6.66 -1.19
N THR A 185 6.95 -6.13 -2.28
CA THR A 185 6.60 -6.90 -3.47
C THR A 185 6.75 -6.05 -4.73
N SER A 186 7.22 -6.68 -5.80
CA SER A 186 7.26 -6.08 -7.14
C SER A 186 6.37 -6.85 -8.13
N LYS A 187 5.49 -7.72 -7.62
CA LYS A 187 4.61 -8.51 -8.46
C LYS A 187 3.42 -7.68 -8.93
N LEU A 188 3.33 -7.48 -10.24
CA LEU A 188 2.19 -6.91 -10.93
C LEU A 188 1.53 -7.95 -11.82
N GLU A 189 0.22 -7.85 -11.97
CA GLU A 189 -0.57 -8.67 -12.88
C GLU A 189 -1.41 -7.77 -13.79
N ASP A 190 -1.33 -7.99 -15.09
CA ASP A 190 -2.14 -7.30 -16.07
C ASP A 190 -3.47 -8.00 -16.26
N HIS A 191 -4.54 -7.26 -16.18
CA HIS A 191 -5.90 -7.74 -16.35
C HIS A 191 -6.61 -6.97 -17.46
N THR A 192 -7.42 -7.69 -18.25
CA THR A 192 -8.25 -7.06 -19.27
C THR A 192 -9.72 -7.13 -18.83
N ASN A 193 -10.37 -5.98 -18.76
CA ASN A 193 -11.78 -5.91 -18.42
C ASN A 193 -12.71 -6.29 -19.60
N GLY A 194 -14.01 -6.41 -19.33
CA GLY A 194 -15.01 -6.77 -20.34
C GLY A 194 -15.16 -5.78 -21.51
N SER A 195 -14.57 -4.57 -21.41
CA SER A 195 -14.50 -3.58 -22.49
C SER A 195 -13.21 -3.65 -23.30
N GLY A 196 -12.30 -4.60 -23.00
CA GLY A 196 -11.01 -4.76 -23.67
C GLY A 196 -9.91 -3.81 -23.19
N LYS A 197 -10.14 -3.01 -22.14
CA LYS A 197 -9.08 -2.22 -21.51
C LYS A 197 -8.24 -3.08 -20.59
N THR A 198 -6.92 -2.99 -20.74
CA THR A 198 -5.93 -3.62 -19.86
C THR A 198 -5.47 -2.62 -18.80
N TYR A 199 -5.27 -3.13 -17.58
CA TYR A 199 -4.80 -2.38 -16.40
C TYR A 199 -3.90 -3.29 -15.56
N SER A 200 -3.03 -2.72 -14.74
CA SER A 200 -2.16 -3.51 -13.83
C SER A 200 -2.66 -3.44 -12.40
N ILE A 201 -2.53 -4.55 -11.69
CA ILE A 201 -2.80 -4.66 -10.25
C ILE A 201 -1.61 -5.29 -9.55
N GLY A 202 -1.28 -4.79 -8.38
CA GLY A 202 -0.32 -5.37 -7.46
C GLY A 202 -0.81 -5.28 -6.03
N GLY A 203 -0.27 -6.09 -5.13
CA GLY A 203 -0.63 -6.00 -3.72
C GLY A 203 0.19 -6.93 -2.84
N LEU A 204 0.12 -6.67 -1.55
CA LEU A 204 0.76 -7.44 -0.50
C LEU A 204 -0.19 -7.53 0.68
N THR A 205 -0.41 -8.74 1.17
CA THR A 205 -1.13 -9.00 2.43
C THR A 205 -0.22 -9.77 3.35
N ASP A 206 -0.03 -9.28 4.56
CA ASP A 206 0.85 -9.91 5.53
C ASP A 206 0.46 -9.48 6.96
N VAL A 207 1.20 -9.98 7.95
CA VAL A 207 0.99 -9.69 9.36
C VAL A 207 2.34 -9.44 10.05
N PHE A 208 2.42 -8.37 10.83
CA PHE A 208 3.51 -8.12 11.75
C PHE A 208 3.23 -8.84 13.06
N VAL A 209 4.14 -9.74 13.45
CA VAL A 209 4.02 -10.59 14.65
C VAL A 209 5.04 -10.16 15.72
N ASP A 210 4.93 -10.75 16.93
CA ASP A 210 5.82 -10.49 18.06
C ASP A 210 5.82 -9.02 18.54
N LEU A 211 4.68 -8.35 18.42
CA LEU A 211 4.51 -6.98 18.89
C LEU A 211 4.35 -6.91 20.42
N GLN A 212 4.61 -5.75 20.99
CA GLN A 212 4.36 -5.51 22.41
C GLN A 212 2.94 -5.02 22.62
N THR A 213 2.17 -5.73 23.45
CA THR A 213 0.82 -5.33 23.82
C THR A 213 0.79 -3.93 24.40
N GLY A 214 -0.12 -3.10 23.90
CA GLY A 214 -0.33 -1.72 24.37
C GLY A 214 0.60 -0.69 23.73
N HIS A 215 1.61 -1.10 22.94
CA HIS A 215 2.45 -0.17 22.19
C HIS A 215 1.72 0.36 20.96
N GLU A 216 2.01 1.60 20.62
CA GLU A 216 1.53 2.25 19.41
C GLU A 216 2.54 2.07 18.29
N TYR A 217 2.03 1.63 17.13
CA TYR A 217 2.81 1.35 15.93
C TYR A 217 2.33 2.18 14.77
N LYS A 218 3.25 2.55 13.88
CA LYS A 218 2.96 3.18 12.61
C LYS A 218 3.28 2.20 11.48
N VAL A 219 2.28 1.82 10.70
CA VAL A 219 2.43 1.10 9.44
C VAL A 219 2.51 2.12 8.34
N GLN A 220 3.60 2.12 7.58
CA GLN A 220 3.81 3.02 6.45
C GLN A 220 4.01 2.20 5.19
N ALA A 221 3.45 2.67 4.09
CA ALA A 221 3.59 2.02 2.80
C ALA A 221 3.89 3.04 1.70
N ILE A 222 4.77 2.66 0.79
CA ILE A 222 5.09 3.40 -0.43
C ILE A 222 4.90 2.50 -1.63
N ALA A 223 4.38 3.04 -2.73
CA ALA A 223 4.43 2.40 -4.03
C ALA A 223 5.14 3.32 -5.03
N ILE A 224 6.15 2.78 -5.69
CA ILE A 224 6.88 3.45 -6.76
C ILE A 224 6.61 2.68 -8.05
N ALA A 225 6.15 3.40 -9.08
CA ALA A 225 5.84 2.84 -10.38
C ALA A 225 6.79 3.43 -11.44
N VAL A 226 7.28 2.58 -12.33
CA VAL A 226 8.07 3.01 -13.49
C VAL A 226 7.09 3.44 -14.58
N PRO A 227 7.15 4.70 -15.05
CA PRO A 227 6.30 5.15 -16.14
C PRO A 227 6.73 4.51 -17.47
N PRO A 228 5.80 4.38 -18.44
CA PRO A 228 6.14 4.05 -19.82
C PRO A 228 7.08 5.09 -20.44
N GLU A 229 7.75 4.72 -21.53
CA GLU A 229 8.62 5.64 -22.29
C GLU A 229 7.86 6.90 -22.72
N GLY A 230 8.43 8.08 -22.45
CA GLY A 230 7.85 9.40 -22.73
C GLY A 230 6.84 9.89 -21.69
N TYR A 231 6.75 9.19 -20.55
CA TYR A 231 5.91 9.61 -19.42
C TYR A 231 6.75 9.79 -18.15
N LEU A 232 6.26 10.65 -17.27
CA LEU A 232 6.82 10.89 -15.94
C LEU A 232 5.77 10.55 -14.88
N LEU A 233 6.24 10.12 -13.70
CA LEU A 233 5.41 9.96 -12.51
C LEU A 233 5.32 11.31 -11.77
N THR A 234 4.14 11.70 -11.33
CA THR A 234 3.94 12.93 -10.55
C THR A 234 4.65 12.88 -9.20
N ALA A 235 4.44 11.80 -8.46
CA ALA A 235 5.12 11.52 -7.19
C ALA A 235 4.97 10.02 -6.84
N PRO A 236 5.77 9.46 -5.92
CA PRO A 236 5.46 8.18 -5.29
C PRO A 236 4.10 8.21 -4.59
N LEU A 237 3.48 7.04 -4.46
CA LEU A 237 2.21 6.90 -3.75
C LEU A 237 2.49 6.46 -2.31
N TYR A 238 1.84 7.10 -1.36
CA TYR A 238 2.03 6.81 0.06
C TYR A 238 0.72 6.43 0.74
N ALA A 239 0.81 5.61 1.77
CA ALA A 239 -0.29 5.31 2.67
C ALA A 239 0.24 4.98 4.06
N GLY A 240 -0.52 5.28 5.12
CA GLY A 240 -0.10 5.03 6.49
C GLY A 240 -1.25 4.82 7.44
N ALA A 241 -0.95 4.16 8.56
CA ALA A 241 -1.89 3.88 9.63
C ALA A 241 -1.17 3.86 10.98
N GLU A 242 -1.79 4.44 12.00
CA GLU A 242 -1.34 4.35 13.39
C GLU A 242 -2.29 3.45 14.16
N LEU A 243 -1.75 2.45 14.85
CA LEU A 243 -2.49 1.38 15.50
C LEU A 243 -1.85 0.99 16.82
N THR A 244 -2.66 0.53 17.79
CA THR A 244 -2.17 -0.04 19.04
C THR A 244 -2.28 -1.57 19.00
N ALA A 245 -1.18 -2.30 19.24
CA ALA A 245 -1.22 -3.76 19.40
C ALA A 245 -1.93 -4.14 20.69
N LYS A 246 -2.76 -5.19 20.66
CA LYS A 246 -3.60 -5.64 21.78
C LYS A 246 -3.02 -6.82 22.53
#